data_19cda6d57410e220e6a81289352b6e16
#
_entry.id   19cda6d57410e220e6a81289352b6e16
#
_cell.length_a   1.000
_cell.length_b   1.000
_cell.length_c   1.000
_cell.angle_alpha   90.00
_cell.angle_beta   90.00
_cell.angle_gamma   90.00
#
_symmetry.space_group_name_H-M   'P 1'
#
loop_
_entity.id
_entity.type
_entity.pdbx_description
1 polymer ?
#
loop_
_entity_poly.entity_id
_entity_poly.type
_entity_poly.pdbx_seq_one_letter_code
_entity_poly.pdbx_strand_id
1 'polypeptide(L)'
;MKIRTTVISLAIAISFVILAACGRTGSSSAEKTIKSTKSGDTTISLSSASGEIKSGENDLTLSFTDAAGKPVDVPAASLKFHMPAMGAMAEMNDVATLTTTDTPGKFRARVNIEAEGSWEAMISFQGSLGTEQATMGVNAK
;
A
#
# COMPACT_ATOMS: atom_id res chain seq x y z
N MET A 1 -4.94 -43.04 70.82
CA MET A 1 -3.80 -42.42 70.15
C MET A 1 -4.30 -41.50 69.11
N LYS A 2 -4.25 -40.19 69.37
CA LYS A 2 -4.91 -39.12 68.50
C LYS A 2 -3.84 -38.50 67.63
N ILE A 3 -3.92 -38.74 66.33
CA ILE A 3 -3.06 -38.10 65.37
C ILE A 3 -3.75 -36.81 64.93
N ARG A 4 -3.14 -35.69 65.27
CA ARG A 4 -3.59 -34.36 64.85
C ARG A 4 -2.96 -34.08 63.49
N THR A 5 -3.80 -34.07 62.49
CA THR A 5 -3.41 -33.68 61.13
C THR A 5 -3.42 -32.15 61.04
N THR A 6 -2.24 -31.56 60.93
CA THR A 6 -2.08 -30.11 60.71
C THR A 6 -2.14 -29.87 59.22
N VAL A 7 -3.18 -29.19 58.78
CA VAL A 7 -3.33 -28.75 57.39
C VAL A 7 -2.53 -27.46 57.22
N ILE A 8 -1.44 -27.56 56.51
CA ILE A 8 -0.68 -26.36 56.10
C ILE A 8 -1.26 -25.87 54.76
N SER A 9 -1.97 -24.78 54.84
CA SER A 9 -2.46 -24.07 53.66
C SER A 9 -1.30 -23.30 53.02
N LEU A 10 -0.80 -23.84 51.91
CA LEU A 10 0.21 -23.16 51.10
C LEU A 10 -0.52 -22.26 50.10
N ALA A 11 -0.58 -20.98 50.42
CA ALA A 11 -1.07 -19.96 49.50
C ALA A 11 -0.03 -19.68 48.39
N ILE A 12 -0.27 -20.23 47.22
CA ILE A 12 0.54 -19.93 46.03
C ILE A 12 0.03 -18.60 45.45
N ALA A 13 0.76 -17.55 45.75
CA ALA A 13 0.59 -16.27 45.08
C ALA A 13 1.12 -16.36 43.63
N ILE A 14 0.22 -16.54 42.68
CA ILE A 14 0.57 -16.49 41.24
C ILE A 14 0.73 -15.01 40.89
N SER A 15 1.99 -14.54 40.85
CA SER A 15 2.34 -13.25 40.32
C SER A 15 2.18 -13.31 38.80
N PHE A 16 1.12 -12.71 38.30
CA PHE A 16 0.89 -12.47 36.89
C PHE A 16 1.85 -11.37 36.41
N VAL A 17 3.00 -11.76 35.87
CA VAL A 17 3.90 -10.85 35.17
C VAL A 17 3.27 -10.57 33.83
N ILE A 18 2.57 -9.45 33.71
CA ILE A 18 2.11 -8.90 32.44
C ILE A 18 3.37 -8.37 31.75
N LEU A 19 3.96 -9.17 30.87
CA LEU A 19 4.90 -8.65 29.87
C LEU A 19 4.08 -7.74 28.94
N ALA A 20 4.16 -6.44 29.19
CA ALA A 20 3.81 -5.45 28.18
C ALA A 20 4.80 -5.62 27.03
N ALA A 21 4.43 -6.44 26.05
CA ALA A 21 5.06 -6.44 24.75
C ALA A 21 4.79 -5.05 24.15
N CYS A 22 5.77 -4.16 24.28
CA CYS A 22 5.86 -2.97 23.43
C CYS A 22 5.96 -3.45 21.99
N GLY A 23 4.84 -3.81 21.38
CA GLY A 23 4.73 -3.91 19.96
C GLY A 23 5.18 -2.57 19.39
N ARG A 24 6.28 -2.57 18.65
CA ARG A 24 6.60 -1.49 17.74
C ARG A 24 5.40 -1.37 16.81
N THR A 25 4.50 -0.49 17.13
CA THR A 25 3.57 0.10 16.19
C THR A 25 4.42 0.91 15.21
N GLY A 26 4.93 0.23 14.17
CA GLY A 26 5.21 0.94 12.94
C GLY A 26 3.90 1.63 12.60
N SER A 27 3.89 2.95 12.58
CA SER A 27 2.78 3.74 12.08
C SER A 27 2.60 3.40 10.61
N SER A 28 1.89 2.31 10.35
CA SER A 28 1.21 2.07 9.11
C SER A 28 0.08 3.09 9.11
N SER A 29 0.37 4.31 8.66
CA SER A 29 -0.68 5.23 8.28
C SER A 29 -1.57 4.44 7.35
N ALA A 30 -2.84 4.24 7.74
CA ALA A 30 -3.78 3.46 6.95
C ALA A 30 -3.89 4.13 5.58
N GLU A 31 -3.21 3.56 4.60
CA GLU A 31 -3.22 4.08 3.23
C GLU A 31 -4.64 3.94 2.67
N LYS A 32 -5.14 5.00 2.09
CA LYS A 32 -6.46 5.04 1.46
C LYS A 32 -6.32 4.83 -0.03
N THR A 33 -7.10 3.91 -0.56
CA THR A 33 -7.13 3.64 -2.00
C THR A 33 -7.71 4.84 -2.75
N ILE A 34 -6.94 5.35 -3.69
CA ILE A 34 -7.35 6.41 -4.63
C ILE A 34 -8.18 5.78 -5.75
N LYS A 35 -7.60 4.77 -6.38
CA LYS A 35 -8.20 4.06 -7.52
C LYS A 35 -7.63 2.65 -7.61
N SER A 36 -8.42 1.74 -8.18
CA SER A 36 -7.96 0.40 -8.55
C SER A 36 -8.48 0.01 -9.93
N THR A 37 -7.73 -0.85 -10.60
CA THR A 37 -8.09 -1.43 -11.89
C THR A 37 -7.63 -2.89 -11.92
N LYS A 38 -8.05 -3.63 -12.95
CA LYS A 38 -7.65 -5.02 -13.14
C LYS A 38 -6.94 -5.19 -14.48
N SER A 39 -5.92 -6.03 -14.49
CA SER A 39 -5.29 -6.57 -15.68
C SER A 39 -5.27 -8.09 -15.52
N GLY A 40 -6.04 -8.82 -16.33
CA GLY A 40 -6.26 -10.25 -16.13
C GLY A 40 -6.76 -10.57 -14.71
N ASP A 41 -6.06 -11.45 -14.00
CA ASP A 41 -6.37 -11.85 -12.63
C ASP A 41 -5.70 -10.96 -11.57
N THR A 42 -4.90 -9.97 -12.01
CA THR A 42 -4.19 -9.06 -11.12
C THR A 42 -4.99 -7.78 -10.89
N THR A 43 -5.21 -7.46 -9.64
CA THR A 43 -5.78 -6.17 -9.22
C THR A 43 -4.64 -5.21 -8.90
N ILE A 44 -4.67 -4.04 -9.53
CA ILE A 44 -3.68 -2.98 -9.36
C ILE A 44 -4.35 -1.85 -8.60
N SER A 45 -3.79 -1.44 -7.48
CA SER A 45 -4.34 -0.39 -6.64
C SER A 45 -3.32 0.72 -6.41
N LEU A 46 -3.78 1.95 -6.56
CA LEU A 46 -3.03 3.16 -6.23
C LEU A 46 -3.62 3.77 -4.96
N SER A 47 -2.79 4.03 -3.98
CA SER A 47 -3.19 4.56 -2.68
C SER A 47 -2.23 5.64 -2.19
N SER A 48 -2.70 6.45 -1.24
CA SER A 48 -1.90 7.43 -0.52
C SER A 48 -2.40 7.57 0.93
N ALA A 49 -1.66 8.26 1.76
CA ALA A 49 -2.08 8.53 3.13
C ALA A 49 -3.39 9.35 3.21
N SER A 50 -3.60 10.26 2.27
CA SER A 50 -4.82 11.09 2.18
C SER A 50 -5.97 10.42 1.41
N GLY A 51 -5.67 9.48 0.51
CA GLY A 51 -6.61 8.95 -0.47
C GLY A 51 -6.81 9.86 -1.68
N GLU A 52 -5.93 10.83 -1.89
CA GLU A 52 -6.00 11.83 -2.95
C GLU A 52 -4.62 12.05 -3.58
N ILE A 53 -4.62 12.51 -4.82
CA ILE A 53 -3.45 13.05 -5.50
C ILE A 53 -3.59 14.58 -5.48
N LYS A 54 -2.50 15.27 -5.27
CA LYS A 54 -2.45 16.74 -5.25
C LYS A 54 -1.48 17.24 -6.30
N SER A 55 -1.68 18.49 -6.73
CA SER A 55 -0.64 19.21 -7.46
C SER A 55 0.61 19.34 -6.58
N GLY A 56 1.79 19.11 -7.15
CA GLY A 56 3.06 19.04 -6.45
C GLY A 56 3.51 17.61 -6.14
N GLU A 57 4.40 17.47 -5.16
CA GLU A 57 4.94 16.15 -4.77
C GLU A 57 3.91 15.26 -4.08
N ASN A 58 3.86 14.02 -4.52
CA ASN A 58 3.00 12.98 -3.97
C ASN A 58 3.81 11.74 -3.61
N ASP A 59 3.55 11.21 -2.41
CA ASP A 59 3.98 9.87 -2.01
C ASP A 59 2.79 8.93 -2.13
N LEU A 60 2.88 8.01 -3.06
CA LEU A 60 1.84 7.05 -3.40
C LEU A 60 2.34 5.62 -3.15
N THR A 61 1.41 4.70 -3.04
CA THR A 61 1.70 3.27 -3.02
C THR A 61 0.99 2.60 -4.18
N LEU A 62 1.77 1.86 -4.98
CA LEU A 62 1.29 1.00 -6.05
C LEU A 62 1.33 -0.45 -5.57
N SER A 63 0.21 -1.14 -5.60
CA SER A 63 0.08 -2.50 -5.08
C SER A 63 -0.54 -3.42 -6.11
N PHE A 64 -0.01 -4.63 -6.21
CA PHE A 64 -0.49 -5.70 -7.07
C PHE A 64 -0.98 -6.86 -6.22
N THR A 65 -2.23 -7.27 -6.41
CA THR A 65 -2.86 -8.37 -5.66
C THR A 65 -3.59 -9.31 -6.60
N ASP A 66 -3.74 -10.56 -6.21
CA ASP A 66 -4.58 -11.52 -6.90
C ASP A 66 -6.09 -11.33 -6.58
N ALA A 67 -6.93 -12.17 -7.14
CA ALA A 67 -8.37 -12.14 -6.89
C ALA A 67 -8.76 -12.39 -5.42
N ALA A 68 -7.88 -13.02 -4.63
CA ALA A 68 -8.06 -13.26 -3.20
C ALA A 68 -7.49 -12.12 -2.32
N GLY A 69 -6.92 -11.08 -2.94
CA GLY A 69 -6.31 -9.95 -2.24
C GLY A 69 -4.90 -10.23 -1.70
N LYS A 70 -4.27 -11.33 -2.13
CA LYS A 70 -2.88 -11.65 -1.76
C LYS A 70 -1.91 -10.88 -2.64
N PRO A 71 -0.78 -10.39 -2.10
CA PRO A 71 0.26 -9.78 -2.89
C PRO A 71 0.77 -10.70 -4.00
N VAL A 72 0.89 -10.15 -5.20
CA VAL A 72 1.49 -10.81 -6.36
C VAL A 72 2.90 -10.28 -6.54
N ASP A 73 3.87 -11.18 -6.70
CA ASP A 73 5.24 -10.78 -6.96
C ASP A 73 5.35 -10.18 -8.38
N VAL A 74 5.76 -8.93 -8.43
CA VAL A 74 5.98 -8.17 -9.67
C VAL A 74 7.42 -7.70 -9.65
N PRO A 75 8.31 -8.33 -10.43
CA PRO A 75 9.75 -8.01 -10.40
C PRO A 75 10.08 -6.62 -10.94
N ALA A 76 9.25 -6.09 -11.83
CA ALA A 76 9.44 -4.76 -12.40
C ALA A 76 8.10 -4.10 -12.70
N ALA A 77 7.99 -2.82 -12.35
CA ALA A 77 6.85 -1.98 -12.67
C ALA A 77 7.29 -0.55 -12.99
N SER A 78 6.48 0.16 -13.76
CA SER A 78 6.59 1.59 -14.00
C SER A 78 5.24 2.26 -13.88
N LEU A 79 5.23 3.52 -13.47
CA LEU A 79 4.04 4.34 -13.33
C LEU A 79 4.30 5.70 -13.95
N LYS A 80 3.44 6.09 -14.88
CA LYS A 80 3.46 7.38 -15.55
C LYS A 80 2.08 8.00 -15.47
N PHE A 81 2.02 9.29 -15.22
CA PHE A 81 0.82 10.08 -15.28
C PHE A 81 0.81 10.89 -16.59
N HIS A 82 -0.30 10.86 -17.28
CA HIS A 82 -0.50 11.56 -18.55
C HIS A 82 -1.74 12.42 -18.45
N MET A 83 -1.60 13.70 -18.79
CA MET A 83 -2.72 14.61 -18.99
C MET A 83 -2.79 14.96 -20.48
N PRO A 84 -3.87 14.60 -21.18
CA PRO A 84 -4.01 14.94 -22.59
C PRO A 84 -4.12 16.45 -22.80
N ALA A 85 -3.67 16.91 -23.95
CA ALA A 85 -3.82 18.31 -24.34
C ALA A 85 -5.30 18.72 -24.32
N MET A 86 -5.60 19.86 -23.70
CA MET A 86 -6.94 20.43 -23.62
C MET A 86 -6.90 21.93 -23.95
N GLY A 87 -7.57 22.33 -25.06
CA GLY A 87 -7.64 23.72 -25.46
C GLY A 87 -6.26 24.32 -25.71
N ALA A 88 -5.87 25.33 -24.92
CA ALA A 88 -4.56 25.99 -25.01
C ALA A 88 -3.48 25.28 -24.16
N MET A 89 -3.84 24.29 -23.37
CA MET A 89 -2.88 23.51 -22.51
C MET A 89 -2.27 22.38 -23.33
N ALA A 90 -0.95 22.33 -23.35
CA ALA A 90 -0.21 21.20 -23.92
C ALA A 90 -0.41 19.94 -23.07
N GLU A 91 -0.17 18.77 -23.66
CA GLU A 91 -0.10 17.52 -22.90
C GLU A 91 1.03 17.56 -21.86
N MET A 92 0.83 16.91 -20.74
CA MET A 92 1.82 16.77 -19.68
C MET A 92 2.07 15.30 -19.36
N ASN A 93 3.30 14.98 -19.00
CA ASN A 93 3.70 13.63 -18.68
C ASN A 93 4.64 13.65 -17.47
N ASP A 94 4.18 13.06 -16.35
CA ASP A 94 4.94 12.95 -15.12
C ASP A 94 5.27 11.48 -14.82
N VAL A 95 6.54 11.16 -14.67
CA VAL A 95 7.00 9.80 -14.39
C VAL A 95 7.27 9.65 -12.90
N ALA A 96 6.66 8.64 -12.29
CA ALA A 96 6.90 8.31 -10.90
C ALA A 96 8.21 7.54 -10.73
N THR A 97 8.94 7.85 -9.68
CA THR A 97 10.05 7.02 -9.20
C THR A 97 9.50 5.93 -8.31
N LEU A 98 9.68 4.67 -8.71
CA LEU A 98 9.27 3.50 -7.94
C LEU A 98 10.41 2.95 -7.11
N THR A 99 10.10 2.62 -5.85
CA THR A 99 11.01 1.93 -4.92
C THR A 99 10.29 0.69 -4.37
N THR A 100 10.98 -0.43 -4.37
CA THR A 100 10.45 -1.68 -3.78
C THR A 100 10.25 -1.54 -2.28
N THR A 101 9.30 -2.30 -1.75
CA THR A 101 9.06 -2.41 -0.31
C THR A 101 9.36 -3.85 0.16
N ASP A 102 9.25 -4.10 1.45
CA ASP A 102 9.42 -5.44 2.02
C ASP A 102 8.27 -6.40 1.64
N THR A 103 7.20 -5.88 1.06
CA THR A 103 6.06 -6.68 0.59
C THR A 103 6.18 -6.88 -0.92
N PRO A 104 6.22 -8.13 -1.42
CA PRO A 104 6.20 -8.41 -2.85
C PRO A 104 5.01 -7.73 -3.55
N GLY A 105 5.22 -7.20 -4.75
CA GLY A 105 4.19 -6.52 -5.51
C GLY A 105 3.68 -5.21 -4.90
N LYS A 106 4.40 -4.65 -3.93
CA LYS A 106 4.10 -3.34 -3.35
C LYS A 106 5.27 -2.39 -3.56
N PHE A 107 5.01 -1.27 -4.19
CA PHE A 107 6.00 -0.24 -4.50
C PHE A 107 5.60 1.09 -3.88
N ARG A 108 6.58 1.80 -3.35
CA ARG A 108 6.41 3.22 -3.04
C ARG A 108 6.69 4.01 -4.30
N ALA A 109 5.78 4.90 -4.67
CA ALA A 109 5.87 5.75 -5.84
C ALA A 109 5.96 7.22 -5.41
N ARG A 110 6.96 7.92 -5.89
CA ARG A 110 7.09 9.37 -5.71
C ARG A 110 6.96 10.04 -7.05
N VAL A 111 6.07 11.04 -7.14
CA VAL A 111 5.81 11.78 -8.36
C VAL A 111 5.51 13.24 -8.04
N ASN A 112 5.95 14.14 -8.90
CA ASN A 112 5.56 15.54 -8.87
C ASN A 112 4.52 15.74 -9.98
N ILE A 113 3.29 16.10 -9.60
CA ILE A 113 2.18 16.36 -10.53
C ILE A 113 2.14 17.86 -10.82
N GLU A 114 2.37 18.25 -12.07
CA GLU A 114 2.56 19.65 -12.45
C GLU A 114 1.29 20.49 -12.36
N ALA A 115 0.10 19.89 -12.53
CA ALA A 115 -1.16 20.62 -12.55
C ALA A 115 -2.32 19.86 -11.92
N GLU A 116 -3.29 20.61 -11.41
CA GLU A 116 -4.60 20.06 -11.02
C GLU A 116 -5.39 19.61 -12.25
N GLY A 117 -6.25 18.62 -12.07
CA GLY A 117 -7.15 18.16 -13.14
C GLY A 117 -7.16 16.64 -13.30
N SER A 118 -7.67 16.20 -14.44
CA SER A 118 -7.83 14.79 -14.76
C SER A 118 -6.59 14.24 -15.43
N TRP A 119 -6.04 13.19 -14.86
CA TRP A 119 -4.85 12.48 -15.29
C TRP A 119 -5.14 11.02 -15.57
N GLU A 120 -4.39 10.43 -16.46
CA GLU A 120 -4.36 8.98 -16.69
C GLU A 120 -3.11 8.39 -16.07
N ALA A 121 -3.28 7.55 -15.03
CA ALA A 121 -2.19 6.77 -14.48
C ALA A 121 -1.99 5.53 -15.34
N MET A 122 -0.87 5.48 -16.04
CA MET A 122 -0.46 4.39 -16.93
C MET A 122 0.56 3.52 -16.20
N ILE A 123 0.21 2.27 -15.95
CA ILE A 123 1.05 1.30 -15.26
C ILE A 123 1.51 0.25 -16.28
N SER A 124 2.81 -0.02 -16.31
CA SER A 124 3.38 -1.16 -17.04
C SER A 124 4.12 -2.03 -16.04
N PHE A 125 3.92 -3.34 -16.09
CA PHE A 125 4.51 -4.27 -15.14
C PHE A 125 4.78 -5.63 -15.75
N GLN A 126 5.70 -6.38 -15.14
CA GLN A 126 6.00 -7.76 -15.53
C GLN A 126 5.02 -8.68 -14.81
N GLY A 127 4.02 -9.14 -15.54
CA GLY A 127 3.07 -10.15 -15.09
C GLY A 127 3.51 -11.56 -15.46
N SER A 128 2.67 -12.55 -15.17
CA SER A 128 2.94 -13.96 -15.46
C SER A 128 3.00 -14.28 -16.97
N LEU A 129 2.35 -13.48 -17.80
CA LEU A 129 2.30 -13.64 -19.26
C LEU A 129 3.26 -12.71 -20.00
N GLY A 130 4.10 -11.97 -19.30
CA GLY A 130 5.02 -10.99 -19.87
C GLY A 130 4.70 -9.57 -19.42
N THR A 131 5.05 -8.57 -20.24
CA THR A 131 4.74 -7.18 -19.93
C THR A 131 3.26 -6.90 -20.13
N GLU A 132 2.60 -6.52 -19.05
CA GLU A 132 1.19 -6.11 -19.02
C GLU A 132 1.08 -4.60 -18.81
N GLN A 133 -0.03 -4.03 -19.26
CA GLN A 133 -0.33 -2.61 -19.09
C GLN A 133 -1.73 -2.41 -18.52
N ALA A 134 -1.87 -1.40 -17.69
CA ALA A 134 -3.15 -0.97 -17.17
C ALA A 134 -3.20 0.55 -17.11
N THR A 135 -4.38 1.10 -17.30
CA THR A 135 -4.62 2.55 -17.20
C THR A 135 -5.79 2.81 -16.27
N MET A 136 -5.67 3.83 -15.45
CA MET A 136 -6.75 4.30 -14.59
C MET A 136 -6.82 5.83 -14.56
N GLY A 137 -8.04 6.36 -14.70
CA GLY A 137 -8.28 7.79 -14.56
C GLY A 137 -8.22 8.21 -13.09
N VAL A 138 -7.48 9.25 -12.78
CA VAL A 138 -7.33 9.85 -11.46
C VAL A 138 -7.48 11.38 -11.56
N ASN A 139 -7.77 12.04 -10.44
CA ASN A 139 -7.86 13.49 -10.39
C ASN A 139 -6.84 14.03 -9.38
N ALA A 140 -6.07 15.01 -9.79
CA ALA A 140 -5.23 15.81 -8.91
C ALA A 140 -5.97 17.08 -8.48
N LYS A 141 -5.84 17.43 -7.20
CA LYS A 141 -6.46 18.60 -6.57
C LYS A 141 -5.41 19.63 -6.16
#